data_52d4874d221bfd1adf1f56cc851d5d1a
#
_entry.id   52d4874d221bfd1adf1f56cc851d5d1a
#
_cell.length_a   1.000
_cell.length_b   1.000
_cell.length_c   1.000
_cell.angle_alpha   90.00
_cell.angle_beta   90.00
_cell.angle_gamma   90.00
#
_symmetry.space_group_name_H-M   'P 1'
#
loop_
_entity.id
_entity.type
_entity.pdbx_description
1 polymer ?
#
loop_
_entity_poly.entity_id
_entity_poly.type
_entity_poly.pdbx_seq_one_letter_code
_entity_poly.pdbx_strand_id
1 'polypeptide(L)'
;MQIYDSVKKQKVDFKPQNEVVRIYLCGPTVYDDAHLGHAKSAVSFDMLRRVLIALGHKVKFVRNYTDIDDKILKKMSESGKSLEEITNFYIDSFEADMKALNVLDPDIKPRATECVGQMIDYINELIKKDYAYKLDDGIYFNTQKDVKYLSISGRECDDAVARVDNNESKKDQKDFVLWKFDENFYDAPFGKGRPGWHTECVAMIKEHLASDTEFVIDIHAGGSDLLFPHHENEAAQCRCHSGKELSKYWLHNGFIQINNEKMSKSLNNSFFVKDALKDYQAKCLDFIY
;
A
#
# COMPACT_ATOMS: atom_id res chain seq x y z
N MET A 1 -25.04 6.86 -2.39
CA MET A 1 -24.66 6.14 -1.16
C MET A 1 -23.66 6.97 -0.36
N GLN A 2 -23.53 6.72 0.93
CA GLN A 2 -22.52 7.37 1.77
C GLN A 2 -21.39 6.39 2.11
N ILE A 3 -20.16 6.91 2.16
CA ILE A 3 -18.97 6.19 2.59
C ILE A 3 -18.27 6.98 3.70
N TYR A 4 -17.61 6.29 4.62
CA TYR A 4 -16.81 6.95 5.65
C TYR A 4 -15.41 7.24 5.11
N ASP A 5 -15.08 8.50 4.99
CA ASP A 5 -13.76 8.96 4.55
C ASP A 5 -12.85 9.14 5.78
N SER A 6 -11.77 8.39 5.84
CA SER A 6 -10.86 8.35 7.00
C SER A 6 -10.08 9.66 7.20
N VAL A 7 -9.82 10.39 6.13
CA VAL A 7 -9.12 11.68 6.17
C VAL A 7 -10.07 12.78 6.65
N LYS A 8 -11.29 12.81 6.09
CA LYS A 8 -12.34 13.75 6.50
C LYS A 8 -12.98 13.40 7.83
N LYS A 9 -12.74 12.18 8.34
CA LYS A 9 -13.29 11.63 9.60
C LYS A 9 -14.82 11.71 9.69
N GLN A 10 -15.51 11.57 8.56
CA GLN A 10 -16.97 11.65 8.47
C GLN A 10 -17.52 10.86 7.28
N LYS A 11 -18.83 10.57 7.33
CA LYS A 11 -19.54 10.04 6.18
C LYS A 11 -19.73 11.14 5.14
N VAL A 12 -19.42 10.82 3.89
CA VAL A 12 -19.56 11.71 2.75
C VAL A 12 -20.36 11.03 1.63
N ASP A 13 -21.06 11.82 0.84
CA ASP A 13 -21.74 11.29 -0.35
C ASP A 13 -20.72 10.85 -1.39
N PHE A 14 -20.83 9.60 -1.82
CA PHE A 14 -19.99 9.07 -2.88
C PHE A 14 -20.43 9.59 -4.24
N LYS A 15 -19.51 10.23 -4.94
CA LYS A 15 -19.67 10.72 -6.30
C LYS A 15 -18.43 10.37 -7.12
N PRO A 16 -18.49 9.42 -8.06
CA PRO A 16 -17.35 9.07 -8.90
C PRO A 16 -16.91 10.26 -9.74
N GLN A 17 -15.66 10.29 -10.15
CA GLN A 17 -15.11 11.33 -11.01
C GLN A 17 -15.44 11.07 -12.50
N ASN A 18 -15.55 9.81 -12.86
CA ASN A 18 -15.77 9.33 -14.22
C ASN A 18 -16.81 8.19 -14.24
N GLU A 19 -17.10 7.70 -15.46
CA GLU A 19 -17.94 6.53 -15.69
C GLU A 19 -17.38 5.28 -14.97
N VAL A 20 -16.05 5.14 -14.89
CA VAL A 20 -15.37 4.03 -14.22
C VAL A 20 -14.82 4.49 -12.90
N VAL A 21 -15.28 3.89 -11.80
CA VAL A 21 -14.75 4.07 -10.46
C VAL A 21 -13.39 3.35 -10.35
N ARG A 22 -12.34 4.08 -10.05
CA ARG A 22 -10.97 3.55 -9.90
C ARG A 22 -10.64 3.36 -8.45
N ILE A 23 -10.36 2.11 -8.07
CA ILE A 23 -10.04 1.72 -6.69
C ILE A 23 -8.65 1.08 -6.66
N TYR A 24 -7.80 1.57 -5.79
CA TYR A 24 -6.54 0.92 -5.45
C TYR A 24 -6.57 0.46 -4.01
N LEU A 25 -6.30 -0.82 -3.78
CA LEU A 25 -6.12 -1.42 -2.47
C LEU A 25 -4.66 -1.81 -2.29
N CYS A 26 -4.00 -1.25 -1.27
CA CYS A 26 -2.67 -1.72 -0.89
C CYS A 26 -2.71 -3.20 -0.50
N GLY A 27 -1.94 -4.00 -1.24
CA GLY A 27 -1.85 -5.44 -1.06
C GLY A 27 -0.83 -5.87 -0.01
N PRO A 28 -0.67 -7.17 0.20
CA PRO A 28 0.25 -7.69 1.20
C PRO A 28 1.71 -7.66 0.73
N THR A 29 2.63 -7.58 1.70
CA THR A 29 4.02 -8.01 1.50
C THR A 29 4.08 -9.53 1.59
N VAL A 30 4.51 -10.17 0.50
CA VAL A 30 4.36 -11.63 0.30
C VAL A 30 5.56 -12.42 0.82
N TYR A 31 5.76 -12.39 2.14
CA TYR A 31 6.81 -13.15 2.84
C TYR A 31 6.27 -14.20 3.82
N ASP A 32 4.95 -14.22 4.03
CA ASP A 32 4.29 -15.10 5.00
C ASP A 32 2.82 -15.28 4.65
N ASP A 33 2.15 -16.30 5.21
CA ASP A 33 0.74 -16.57 5.00
C ASP A 33 -0.16 -15.39 5.43
N ALA A 34 -1.35 -15.33 4.83
CA ALA A 34 -2.32 -14.31 5.14
C ALA A 34 -2.90 -14.49 6.55
N HIS A 35 -2.88 -13.44 7.36
CA HIS A 35 -3.59 -13.41 8.64
C HIS A 35 -4.98 -12.77 8.49
N LEU A 36 -5.84 -12.90 9.51
CA LEU A 36 -7.20 -12.37 9.49
C LEU A 36 -7.29 -10.87 9.18
N GLY A 37 -6.25 -10.08 9.50
CA GLY A 37 -6.18 -8.66 9.12
C GLY A 37 -6.16 -8.45 7.60
N HIS A 38 -5.43 -9.30 6.86
CA HIS A 38 -5.44 -9.28 5.40
C HIS A 38 -6.80 -9.70 4.85
N ALA A 39 -7.41 -10.75 5.43
CA ALA A 39 -8.76 -11.18 5.07
C ALA A 39 -9.78 -10.07 5.27
N LYS A 40 -9.78 -9.41 6.44
CA LYS A 40 -10.67 -8.29 6.74
C LYS A 40 -10.55 -7.19 5.70
N SER A 41 -9.33 -6.79 5.36
CA SER A 41 -9.11 -5.77 4.34
C SER A 41 -9.68 -6.21 2.98
N ALA A 42 -9.29 -7.40 2.52
CA ALA A 42 -9.72 -7.90 1.22
C ALA A 42 -11.26 -8.01 1.11
N VAL A 43 -11.91 -8.59 2.12
CA VAL A 43 -13.37 -8.78 2.13
C VAL A 43 -14.11 -7.45 2.26
N SER A 44 -13.65 -6.52 3.12
CA SER A 44 -14.28 -5.20 3.28
C SER A 44 -14.30 -4.42 1.97
N PHE A 45 -13.21 -4.42 1.23
CA PHE A 45 -13.13 -3.69 -0.04
C PHE A 45 -13.73 -4.44 -1.22
N ASP A 46 -13.80 -5.78 -1.17
CA ASP A 46 -14.61 -6.57 -2.10
C ASP A 46 -16.11 -6.29 -1.92
N MET A 47 -16.58 -6.19 -0.68
CA MET A 47 -17.97 -5.79 -0.42
C MET A 47 -18.26 -4.40 -1.00
N LEU A 48 -17.38 -3.42 -0.77
CA LEU A 48 -17.53 -2.09 -1.36
C LEU A 48 -17.61 -2.17 -2.89
N ARG A 49 -16.71 -2.95 -3.53
CA ARG A 49 -16.70 -3.19 -4.98
C ARG A 49 -18.03 -3.76 -5.46
N ARG A 50 -18.54 -4.80 -4.78
CA ARG A 50 -19.83 -5.44 -5.12
C ARG A 50 -21.01 -4.47 -4.98
N VAL A 51 -21.04 -3.65 -3.93
CA VAL A 51 -22.07 -2.62 -3.74
C VAL A 51 -22.03 -1.59 -4.87
N LEU A 52 -20.86 -1.10 -5.24
CA LEU A 52 -20.72 -0.15 -6.35
C LEU A 52 -21.21 -0.75 -7.67
N ILE A 53 -20.86 -2.01 -7.97
CA ILE A 53 -21.35 -2.73 -9.15
C ILE A 53 -22.86 -2.89 -9.10
N ALA A 54 -23.42 -3.27 -7.96
CA ALA A 54 -24.87 -3.44 -7.78
C ALA A 54 -25.63 -2.10 -7.94
N LEU A 55 -24.99 -0.97 -7.65
CA LEU A 55 -25.51 0.38 -7.90
C LEU A 55 -25.34 0.85 -9.36
N GLY A 56 -24.82 0.01 -10.24
CA GLY A 56 -24.66 0.29 -11.66
C GLY A 56 -23.35 0.96 -12.05
N HIS A 57 -22.38 1.10 -11.14
CA HIS A 57 -21.07 1.64 -11.48
C HIS A 57 -20.18 0.60 -12.16
N LYS A 58 -19.44 1.01 -13.18
CA LYS A 58 -18.28 0.26 -13.66
C LYS A 58 -17.14 0.48 -12.68
N VAL A 59 -16.46 -0.59 -12.26
CA VAL A 59 -15.36 -0.52 -11.29
C VAL A 59 -14.10 -1.11 -11.91
N LYS A 60 -12.97 -0.42 -11.78
CA LYS A 60 -11.63 -0.93 -12.04
C LYS A 60 -10.90 -1.03 -10.71
N PHE A 61 -10.66 -2.26 -10.26
CA PHE A 61 -10.08 -2.59 -8.95
C PHE A 61 -8.67 -3.15 -9.12
N VAL A 62 -7.70 -2.48 -8.50
CA VAL A 62 -6.29 -2.90 -8.50
C VAL A 62 -5.86 -3.23 -7.08
N ARG A 63 -5.15 -4.35 -6.90
CA ARG A 63 -4.48 -4.72 -5.65
C ARG A 63 -3.10 -5.27 -5.96
N ASN A 64 -2.07 -4.64 -5.46
CA ASN A 64 -0.69 -5.04 -5.71
C ASN A 64 -0.22 -6.20 -4.82
N TYR A 65 0.96 -6.71 -5.17
CA TYR A 65 1.81 -7.51 -4.27
C TYR A 65 3.14 -6.78 -4.10
N THR A 66 3.53 -6.51 -2.84
CA THR A 66 4.89 -6.12 -2.49
C THR A 66 5.73 -7.39 -2.40
N ASP A 67 6.45 -7.67 -3.48
CA ASP A 67 7.29 -8.87 -3.65
C ASP A 67 8.79 -8.56 -3.60
N ILE A 68 9.17 -7.36 -3.16
CA ILE A 68 10.53 -6.96 -2.81
C ILE A 68 10.50 -6.06 -1.57
N ASP A 69 11.03 -6.54 -0.43
CA ASP A 69 11.00 -5.85 0.86
C ASP A 69 12.07 -6.45 1.79
N ASP A 70 12.52 -5.70 2.78
CA ASP A 70 13.51 -6.15 3.78
C ASP A 70 13.11 -7.47 4.46
N LYS A 71 11.80 -7.71 4.71
CA LYS A 71 11.30 -8.93 5.33
C LYS A 71 11.44 -10.14 4.40
N ILE A 72 11.26 -9.93 3.09
CA ILE A 72 11.45 -10.97 2.07
C ILE A 72 12.93 -11.31 1.99
N LEU A 73 13.82 -10.29 1.93
CA LEU A 73 15.25 -10.49 1.88
C LEU A 73 15.78 -11.23 3.12
N LYS A 74 15.28 -10.89 4.30
CA LYS A 74 15.56 -11.62 5.52
C LYS A 74 15.16 -13.09 5.40
N LYS A 75 13.96 -13.36 4.91
CA LYS A 75 13.46 -14.73 4.72
C LYS A 75 14.28 -15.53 3.69
N MET A 76 14.76 -14.88 2.64
CA MET A 76 15.70 -15.49 1.68
C MET A 76 16.97 -15.94 2.41
N SER A 77 17.58 -15.08 3.22
CA SER A 77 18.81 -15.41 3.95
C SER A 77 18.61 -16.53 4.97
N GLU A 78 17.44 -16.60 5.62
CA GLU A 78 17.10 -17.63 6.59
C GLU A 78 16.75 -18.98 5.98
N SER A 79 16.10 -18.99 4.78
CA SER A 79 15.60 -20.19 4.15
C SER A 79 16.49 -20.74 3.03
N GLY A 80 17.43 -19.96 2.51
CA GLY A 80 18.24 -20.29 1.34
C GLY A 80 17.46 -20.33 0.03
N LYS A 81 16.19 -19.89 0.01
CA LYS A 81 15.35 -19.84 -1.18
C LYS A 81 15.53 -18.53 -1.94
N SER A 82 15.26 -18.55 -3.24
CA SER A 82 15.26 -17.34 -4.05
C SER A 82 14.07 -16.42 -3.73
N LEU A 83 14.17 -15.16 -4.13
CA LEU A 83 13.08 -14.18 -4.03
C LEU A 83 11.82 -14.69 -4.72
N GLU A 84 11.97 -15.21 -5.92
CA GLU A 84 10.86 -15.72 -6.74
C GLU A 84 10.17 -16.94 -6.10
N GLU A 85 10.95 -17.88 -5.56
CA GLU A 85 10.39 -19.07 -4.88
C GLU A 85 9.55 -18.68 -3.65
N ILE A 86 10.03 -17.72 -2.86
CA ILE A 86 9.30 -17.23 -1.68
C ILE A 86 8.05 -16.49 -2.09
N THR A 87 8.18 -15.50 -2.98
CA THR A 87 7.07 -14.61 -3.32
C THR A 87 5.97 -15.34 -4.07
N ASN A 88 6.31 -16.22 -5.03
CA ASN A 88 5.31 -17.03 -5.73
C ASN A 88 4.54 -17.93 -4.75
N PHE A 89 5.24 -18.62 -3.84
CA PHE A 89 4.59 -19.46 -2.84
C PHE A 89 3.56 -18.71 -2.00
N TYR A 90 3.92 -17.51 -1.50
CA TYR A 90 3.00 -16.73 -0.65
C TYR A 90 1.93 -15.98 -1.42
N ILE A 91 2.16 -15.63 -2.69
CA ILE A 91 1.10 -15.13 -3.58
C ILE A 91 0.06 -16.22 -3.80
N ASP A 92 0.48 -17.43 -4.17
CA ASP A 92 -0.43 -18.55 -4.40
C ASP A 92 -1.23 -18.90 -3.15
N SER A 93 -0.56 -18.93 -1.98
CA SER A 93 -1.22 -19.12 -0.68
C SER A 93 -2.26 -18.04 -0.39
N PHE A 94 -1.91 -16.77 -0.60
CA PHE A 94 -2.81 -15.64 -0.42
C PHE A 94 -4.02 -15.71 -1.36
N GLU A 95 -3.81 -16.02 -2.64
CA GLU A 95 -4.90 -16.13 -3.61
C GLU A 95 -5.84 -17.29 -3.29
N ALA A 96 -5.30 -18.43 -2.84
CA ALA A 96 -6.10 -19.55 -2.38
C ALA A 96 -6.99 -19.18 -1.19
N ASP A 97 -6.43 -18.48 -0.20
CA ASP A 97 -7.17 -18.01 0.97
C ASP A 97 -8.29 -17.01 0.56
N MET A 98 -7.99 -16.03 -0.30
CA MET A 98 -8.98 -15.06 -0.77
C MET A 98 -10.09 -15.71 -1.59
N LYS A 99 -9.77 -16.71 -2.41
CA LYS A 99 -10.74 -17.50 -3.15
C LYS A 99 -11.65 -18.30 -2.21
N ALA A 100 -11.09 -18.91 -1.17
CA ALA A 100 -11.87 -19.64 -0.17
C ALA A 100 -12.84 -18.73 0.60
N LEU A 101 -12.49 -17.45 0.78
CA LEU A 101 -13.35 -16.40 1.36
C LEU A 101 -14.31 -15.76 0.36
N ASN A 102 -14.41 -16.27 -0.88
CA ASN A 102 -15.28 -15.74 -1.94
C ASN A 102 -14.99 -14.27 -2.31
N VAL A 103 -13.77 -13.80 -2.10
CA VAL A 103 -13.30 -12.47 -2.55
C VAL A 103 -13.12 -12.51 -4.07
N LEU A 104 -13.65 -11.52 -4.78
CA LEU A 104 -13.46 -11.37 -6.22
C LEU A 104 -11.99 -11.06 -6.55
N ASP A 105 -11.49 -11.68 -7.61
CA ASP A 105 -10.17 -11.33 -8.11
C ASP A 105 -10.12 -9.85 -8.51
N PRO A 106 -9.02 -9.14 -8.17
CA PRO A 106 -8.77 -7.80 -8.72
C PRO A 106 -8.68 -7.84 -10.24
N ASP A 107 -9.04 -6.72 -10.89
CA ASP A 107 -8.91 -6.60 -12.35
C ASP A 107 -7.43 -6.58 -12.78
N ILE A 108 -6.56 -6.03 -11.91
CA ILE A 108 -5.10 -6.02 -12.09
C ILE A 108 -4.43 -6.32 -10.75
N LYS A 109 -3.40 -7.16 -10.78
CA LYS A 109 -2.61 -7.61 -9.62
C LYS A 109 -1.12 -7.35 -9.89
N PRO A 110 -0.65 -6.08 -9.93
CA PRO A 110 0.74 -5.78 -10.26
C PRO A 110 1.68 -6.23 -9.15
N ARG A 111 2.87 -6.70 -9.53
CA ARG A 111 3.97 -6.99 -8.60
C ARG A 111 4.95 -5.83 -8.58
N ALA A 112 5.52 -5.51 -7.43
CA ALA A 112 6.52 -4.46 -7.31
C ALA A 112 7.72 -4.71 -8.22
N THR A 113 8.20 -5.97 -8.31
CA THR A 113 9.32 -6.35 -9.17
C THR A 113 9.05 -6.15 -10.66
N GLU A 114 7.80 -6.24 -11.10
CA GLU A 114 7.40 -6.01 -12.50
C GLU A 114 7.30 -4.51 -12.85
N CYS A 115 7.20 -3.64 -11.85
CA CYS A 115 7.02 -2.20 -12.00
C CYS A 115 8.25 -1.37 -11.65
N VAL A 116 9.43 -1.99 -11.51
CA VAL A 116 10.67 -1.28 -11.13
C VAL A 116 11.04 -0.19 -12.12
N GLY A 117 10.87 -0.42 -13.43
CA GLY A 117 11.12 0.59 -14.46
C GLY A 117 10.28 1.85 -14.24
N GLN A 118 8.97 1.70 -13.98
CA GLN A 118 8.05 2.79 -13.69
C GLN A 118 8.43 3.54 -12.41
N MET A 119 8.91 2.82 -11.38
CA MET A 119 9.39 3.43 -10.14
C MET A 119 10.65 4.25 -10.37
N ILE A 120 11.59 3.75 -11.16
CA ILE A 120 12.82 4.47 -11.53
C ILE A 120 12.47 5.77 -12.26
N ASP A 121 11.57 5.70 -13.24
CA ASP A 121 11.11 6.90 -13.97
C ASP A 121 10.42 7.90 -13.03
N TYR A 122 9.57 7.40 -12.14
CA TYR A 122 8.87 8.22 -11.16
C TYR A 122 9.85 8.97 -10.22
N ILE A 123 10.82 8.25 -9.66
CA ILE A 123 11.87 8.84 -8.81
C ILE A 123 12.71 9.85 -9.58
N ASN A 124 13.09 9.53 -10.81
CA ASN A 124 13.88 10.42 -11.66
C ASN A 124 13.15 11.75 -11.95
N GLU A 125 11.82 11.70 -12.14
CA GLU A 125 11.01 12.91 -12.25
C GLU A 125 10.98 13.73 -10.94
N LEU A 126 10.88 13.07 -9.78
CA LEU A 126 10.96 13.77 -8.48
C LEU A 126 12.33 14.43 -8.25
N ILE A 127 13.42 13.76 -8.65
CA ILE A 127 14.78 14.33 -8.59
C ILE A 127 14.88 15.57 -9.49
N LYS A 128 14.43 15.47 -10.75
CA LYS A 128 14.46 16.59 -11.72
C LYS A 128 13.67 17.80 -11.25
N LYS A 129 12.61 17.58 -10.48
CA LYS A 129 11.76 18.63 -9.91
C LYS A 129 12.23 19.13 -8.54
N ASP A 130 13.38 18.66 -8.06
CA ASP A 130 13.97 19.01 -6.75
C ASP A 130 13.11 18.61 -5.53
N TYR A 131 12.27 17.55 -5.69
CA TYR A 131 11.51 16.97 -4.59
C TYR A 131 12.22 15.78 -3.92
N ALA A 132 13.30 15.31 -4.52
CA ALA A 132 14.11 14.23 -3.97
C ALA A 132 15.59 14.59 -4.01
N TYR A 133 16.38 14.01 -3.12
CA TYR A 133 17.80 14.24 -3.00
C TYR A 133 18.56 12.96 -2.68
N LYS A 134 19.87 12.95 -2.97
CA LYS A 134 20.75 11.80 -2.78
C LYS A 134 21.48 11.90 -1.44
N LEU A 135 21.53 10.78 -0.71
CA LEU A 135 22.45 10.50 0.40
C LEU A 135 23.33 9.29 0.03
N ASP A 136 24.25 8.92 0.92
CA ASP A 136 25.20 7.82 0.66
C ASP A 136 24.49 6.45 0.55
N ASP A 137 23.36 6.27 1.20
CA ASP A 137 22.58 5.02 1.28
C ASP A 137 21.35 4.98 0.37
N GLY A 138 21.02 6.09 -0.32
CA GLY A 138 19.84 6.10 -1.18
C GLY A 138 19.40 7.45 -1.69
N ILE A 139 18.20 7.44 -2.30
CA ILE A 139 17.46 8.62 -2.73
C ILE A 139 16.31 8.85 -1.76
N TYR A 140 16.19 10.06 -1.25
CA TYR A 140 15.21 10.45 -0.24
C TYR A 140 14.23 11.50 -0.75
N PHE A 141 12.96 11.36 -0.37
CA PHE A 141 11.95 12.39 -0.60
C PHE A 141 12.09 13.51 0.42
N ASN A 142 12.03 14.77 -0.05
CA ASN A 142 12.08 15.93 0.80
C ASN A 142 10.66 16.34 1.21
N THR A 143 10.26 15.96 2.41
CA THR A 143 8.90 16.23 2.95
C THR A 143 8.60 17.72 3.15
N GLN A 144 9.62 18.56 3.36
CA GLN A 144 9.45 20.00 3.50
C GLN A 144 9.00 20.68 2.20
N LYS A 145 9.14 20.01 1.05
CA LYS A 145 8.70 20.51 -0.25
C LYS A 145 7.20 20.31 -0.50
N ASP A 146 6.55 19.42 0.27
CA ASP A 146 5.09 19.25 0.21
C ASP A 146 4.41 20.05 1.31
N VAL A 147 3.85 21.20 0.96
CA VAL A 147 3.17 22.10 1.91
C VAL A 147 1.95 21.48 2.60
N LYS A 148 1.45 20.33 2.08
CA LYS A 148 0.34 19.57 2.64
C LYS A 148 0.78 18.31 3.36
N TYR A 149 2.09 18.09 3.57
CA TYR A 149 2.55 16.90 4.28
C TYR A 149 1.89 16.80 5.66
N LEU A 150 1.48 15.59 6.06
CA LEU A 150 0.66 15.25 7.23
C LEU A 150 -0.84 15.58 7.12
N SER A 151 -1.32 16.09 5.98
CA SER A 151 -2.75 16.40 5.79
C SER A 151 -3.65 15.15 5.68
N ILE A 152 -3.08 14.01 5.26
CA ILE A 152 -3.81 12.75 5.13
C ILE A 152 -3.97 12.09 6.51
N SER A 153 -2.91 12.02 7.29
CA SER A 153 -2.91 11.38 8.60
C SER A 153 -3.46 12.28 9.72
N GLY A 154 -3.36 13.59 9.55
CA GLY A 154 -3.72 14.58 10.58
C GLY A 154 -2.84 14.45 11.83
N ARG A 155 -1.61 13.95 11.71
CA ARG A 155 -0.66 13.78 12.81
C ARG A 155 0.09 15.08 13.11
N GLU A 156 0.51 15.22 14.37
CA GLU A 156 1.47 16.24 14.75
C GLU A 156 2.90 15.83 14.35
N CYS A 157 3.79 16.80 14.16
CA CYS A 157 5.15 16.57 13.65
C CYS A 157 5.95 15.60 14.51
N ASP A 158 5.84 15.67 15.83
CA ASP A 158 6.63 14.85 16.77
C ASP A 158 6.25 13.36 16.71
N ASP A 159 4.97 13.04 16.51
CA ASP A 159 4.50 11.67 16.33
C ASP A 159 4.93 11.05 14.99
N ALA A 160 5.23 11.88 14.00
CA ALA A 160 5.62 11.44 12.67
C ALA A 160 7.07 10.92 12.64
N VAL A 161 7.98 11.53 13.38
CA VAL A 161 9.40 11.18 13.41
C VAL A 161 9.65 9.78 13.99
N ALA A 162 8.87 9.36 14.99
CA ALA A 162 9.08 8.10 15.71
C ALA A 162 8.89 6.82 14.85
N ARG A 163 8.40 6.93 13.62
CA ARG A 163 8.09 5.79 12.74
C ARG A 163 8.91 5.72 11.46
N VAL A 164 9.86 6.60 11.29
CA VAL A 164 10.72 6.67 10.11
C VAL A 164 12.12 6.24 10.48
N ASP A 165 12.82 5.54 9.57
CA ASP A 165 14.20 5.11 9.79
C ASP A 165 15.09 6.30 10.18
N ASN A 166 15.83 6.15 11.29
CA ASN A 166 16.73 7.18 11.78
C ASN A 166 18.01 7.20 10.93
N ASN A 167 18.13 8.23 10.09
CA ASN A 167 19.38 8.59 9.42
C ASN A 167 19.64 10.07 9.72
N GLU A 168 20.72 10.33 10.48
CA GLU A 168 21.09 11.69 10.92
C GLU A 168 21.44 12.64 9.75
N SER A 169 21.74 12.08 8.56
CA SER A 169 22.07 12.85 7.35
C SER A 169 20.84 13.40 6.61
N LYS A 170 19.62 13.05 7.00
CA LYS A 170 18.39 13.56 6.39
C LYS A 170 18.24 15.07 6.58
N LYS A 171 17.66 15.75 5.59
CA LYS A 171 17.32 17.18 5.68
C LYS A 171 16.22 17.46 6.70
N ASP A 172 15.25 16.53 6.79
CA ASP A 172 14.22 16.48 7.83
C ASP A 172 14.06 15.02 8.28
N GLN A 173 13.85 14.80 9.56
CA GLN A 173 13.70 13.43 10.09
C GLN A 173 12.47 12.69 9.53
N LYS A 174 11.49 13.41 9.00
CA LYS A 174 10.31 12.85 8.32
C LYS A 174 10.59 12.41 6.90
N ASP A 175 11.72 12.80 6.30
CA ASP A 175 12.10 12.39 4.96
C ASP A 175 12.21 10.86 4.89
N PHE A 176 11.78 10.29 3.80
CA PHE A 176 11.71 8.85 3.63
C PHE A 176 12.40 8.40 2.35
N VAL A 177 12.90 7.17 2.37
CA VAL A 177 13.65 6.60 1.26
C VAL A 177 12.71 6.26 0.10
N LEU A 178 13.10 6.70 -1.11
CA LEU A 178 12.46 6.36 -2.38
C LEU A 178 13.19 5.20 -3.07
N TRP A 179 14.52 5.13 -2.88
CA TRP A 179 15.37 4.12 -3.45
C TRP A 179 16.54 3.83 -2.50
N LYS A 180 16.73 2.58 -2.12
CA LYS A 180 17.84 2.11 -1.28
C LYS A 180 18.97 1.63 -2.18
N PHE A 181 20.20 2.13 -1.99
CA PHE A 181 21.34 1.65 -2.74
C PHE A 181 21.75 0.24 -2.32
N ASP A 182 21.93 -0.63 -3.32
CA ASP A 182 22.35 -2.02 -3.14
C ASP A 182 22.87 -2.57 -4.47
N GLU A 183 24.12 -3.00 -4.50
CA GLU A 183 24.82 -3.47 -5.70
C GLU A 183 24.21 -4.77 -6.28
N ASN A 184 23.42 -5.50 -5.52
CA ASN A 184 22.83 -6.78 -5.91
C ASN A 184 21.47 -6.66 -6.62
N PHE A 185 20.95 -5.43 -6.79
CA PHE A 185 19.62 -5.20 -7.33
C PHE A 185 19.66 -4.45 -8.67
N TYR A 186 18.67 -3.63 -8.93
CA TYR A 186 18.39 -3.06 -10.24
C TYR A 186 19.31 -1.87 -10.57
N ASP A 187 19.68 -1.74 -11.85
CA ASP A 187 20.35 -0.56 -12.35
C ASP A 187 19.40 0.62 -12.47
N ALA A 188 19.80 1.78 -11.95
CA ALA A 188 19.06 3.02 -12.09
C ALA A 188 20.02 4.19 -12.40
N PRO A 189 19.55 5.28 -13.06
CA PRO A 189 20.40 6.41 -13.42
C PRO A 189 21.08 7.10 -12.23
N PHE A 190 20.50 6.96 -11.05
CA PHE A 190 20.98 7.56 -9.79
C PHE A 190 21.79 6.60 -8.92
N GLY A 191 21.92 5.32 -9.31
CA GLY A 191 22.70 4.28 -8.65
C GLY A 191 21.95 2.95 -8.54
N LYS A 192 22.69 1.83 -8.47
CA LYS A 192 22.10 0.50 -8.26
C LYS A 192 21.36 0.42 -6.94
N GLY A 193 20.25 -0.34 -6.92
CA GLY A 193 19.48 -0.48 -5.70
C GLY A 193 18.09 -1.08 -5.91
N ARG A 194 17.22 -0.80 -4.97
CA ARG A 194 15.82 -1.26 -4.96
C ARG A 194 14.86 -0.19 -4.48
N PRO A 195 13.58 -0.25 -4.86
CA PRO A 195 12.61 0.75 -4.46
C PRO A 195 12.40 0.78 -2.94
N GLY A 196 12.12 1.98 -2.43
CA GLY A 196 11.54 2.16 -1.12
C GLY A 196 10.04 1.85 -1.17
N TRP A 197 9.52 1.23 -0.12
CA TRP A 197 8.15 0.73 -0.04
C TRP A 197 7.07 1.76 -0.43
N HIS A 198 7.27 3.03 -0.12
CA HIS A 198 6.28 4.08 -0.38
C HIS A 198 6.18 4.52 -1.84
N THR A 199 7.13 4.14 -2.70
CA THR A 199 7.14 4.50 -4.12
C THR A 199 6.42 3.48 -4.99
N GLU A 200 6.27 2.25 -4.51
CA GLU A 200 5.67 1.14 -5.25
C GLU A 200 4.23 1.47 -5.67
N CYS A 201 3.39 1.78 -4.68
CA CYS A 201 1.96 1.99 -4.94
C CYS A 201 1.68 3.21 -5.82
N VAL A 202 2.39 4.33 -5.63
CA VAL A 202 2.16 5.52 -6.47
C VAL A 202 2.58 5.30 -7.93
N ALA A 203 3.64 4.54 -8.18
CA ALA A 203 4.06 4.16 -9.51
C ALA A 203 3.05 3.22 -10.18
N MET A 204 2.56 2.21 -9.45
CA MET A 204 1.53 1.29 -9.94
C MET A 204 0.19 1.98 -10.18
N ILE A 205 -0.21 2.93 -9.31
CA ILE A 205 -1.42 3.74 -9.51
C ILE A 205 -1.28 4.58 -10.78
N LYS A 206 -0.13 5.23 -10.97
CA LYS A 206 0.14 6.00 -12.20
C LYS A 206 0.03 5.14 -13.45
N GLU A 207 0.60 3.94 -13.42
CA GLU A 207 0.62 3.02 -14.57
C GLU A 207 -0.78 2.46 -14.89
N HIS A 208 -1.52 2.02 -13.87
CA HIS A 208 -2.72 1.21 -14.10
C HIS A 208 -4.04 1.96 -13.95
N LEU A 209 -4.07 3.06 -13.20
CA LEU A 209 -5.30 3.74 -12.80
C LEU A 209 -5.32 5.26 -13.09
N ALA A 210 -4.21 5.86 -13.53
CA ALA A 210 -4.17 7.30 -13.71
C ALA A 210 -5.32 7.84 -14.57
N SER A 211 -5.85 8.98 -14.17
CA SER A 211 -6.89 9.70 -14.90
C SER A 211 -6.56 11.18 -15.02
N ASP A 212 -7.15 11.84 -16.05
CA ASP A 212 -6.97 13.27 -16.29
C ASP A 212 -7.94 14.15 -15.50
N THR A 213 -8.45 13.63 -14.37
CA THR A 213 -9.33 14.33 -13.46
C THR A 213 -8.55 15.05 -12.34
N GLU A 214 -9.28 15.74 -11.46
CA GLU A 214 -8.72 16.46 -10.30
C GLU A 214 -7.92 15.53 -9.37
N PHE A 215 -8.45 14.32 -9.13
CA PHE A 215 -7.78 13.27 -8.36
C PHE A 215 -7.30 12.16 -9.31
N VAL A 216 -6.16 11.54 -9.00
CA VAL A 216 -5.62 10.45 -9.83
C VAL A 216 -6.54 9.23 -9.83
N ILE A 217 -7.10 8.87 -8.66
CA ILE A 217 -8.08 7.79 -8.49
C ILE A 217 -9.29 8.23 -7.67
N ASP A 218 -10.37 7.43 -7.69
CA ASP A 218 -11.55 7.71 -6.85
C ASP A 218 -11.33 7.27 -5.41
N ILE A 219 -10.84 6.04 -5.17
CA ILE A 219 -10.70 5.46 -3.84
C ILE A 219 -9.31 4.87 -3.67
N HIS A 220 -8.61 5.30 -2.62
CA HIS A 220 -7.44 4.63 -2.09
C HIS A 220 -7.80 3.92 -0.78
N ALA A 221 -7.47 2.63 -0.69
CA ALA A 221 -7.94 1.75 0.35
C ALA A 221 -6.79 0.97 1.01
N GLY A 222 -6.95 0.65 2.30
CA GLY A 222 -5.99 -0.18 3.04
C GLY A 222 -6.35 -0.37 4.51
N GLY A 223 -5.47 -1.01 5.26
CA GLY A 223 -5.56 -1.08 6.72
C GLY A 223 -5.31 0.28 7.37
N SER A 224 -5.85 0.52 8.56
CA SER A 224 -5.66 1.78 9.29
C SER A 224 -4.20 2.03 9.70
N ASP A 225 -3.35 1.02 9.69
CA ASP A 225 -1.91 1.14 9.90
C ASP A 225 -1.17 1.74 8.69
N LEU A 226 -1.76 1.66 7.50
CA LEU A 226 -1.21 2.25 6.29
C LEU A 226 -1.45 3.76 6.19
N LEU A 227 -2.43 4.32 6.95
CA LEU A 227 -2.72 5.75 6.92
C LEU A 227 -1.45 6.59 7.12
N PHE A 228 -0.60 6.17 8.07
CA PHE A 228 0.70 6.75 8.30
C PHE A 228 1.73 5.67 8.66
N PRO A 229 2.93 5.67 8.06
CA PRO A 229 3.43 6.70 7.11
C PRO A 229 3.08 6.45 5.63
N HIS A 230 2.55 5.26 5.26
CA HIS A 230 2.51 4.79 3.88
C HIS A 230 1.65 5.69 2.96
N HIS A 231 0.35 5.83 3.25
CA HIS A 231 -0.57 6.63 2.41
C HIS A 231 -0.26 8.13 2.45
N GLU A 232 0.24 8.64 3.58
CA GLU A 232 0.73 10.02 3.66
C GLU A 232 1.88 10.25 2.68
N ASN A 233 2.86 9.34 2.68
CA ASN A 233 4.04 9.41 1.82
C ASN A 233 3.69 9.23 0.34
N GLU A 234 2.71 8.39 0.03
CA GLU A 234 2.18 8.25 -1.34
C GLU A 234 1.50 9.54 -1.81
N ALA A 235 0.64 10.13 -0.98
CA ALA A 235 -0.05 11.36 -1.31
C ALA A 235 0.92 12.52 -1.54
N ALA A 236 1.96 12.65 -0.70
CA ALA A 236 3.02 13.65 -0.84
C ALA A 236 3.78 13.48 -2.15
N GLN A 237 4.20 12.25 -2.48
CA GLN A 237 4.85 11.96 -3.75
C GLN A 237 3.97 12.33 -4.94
N CYS A 238 2.69 11.97 -4.91
CA CYS A 238 1.75 12.28 -5.99
C CYS A 238 1.59 13.79 -6.20
N ARG A 239 1.39 14.57 -5.13
CA ARG A 239 1.28 16.02 -5.21
C ARG A 239 2.52 16.66 -5.81
N CYS A 240 3.69 16.27 -5.34
CA CYS A 240 4.97 16.79 -5.85
C CYS A 240 5.26 16.34 -7.29
N HIS A 241 4.88 15.13 -7.64
CA HIS A 241 5.10 14.58 -8.98
C HIS A 241 4.18 15.21 -10.03
N SER A 242 2.87 15.24 -9.77
CA SER A 242 1.82 15.56 -10.76
C SER A 242 1.08 16.87 -10.49
N GLY A 243 1.20 17.46 -9.30
CA GLY A 243 0.39 18.59 -8.85
C GLY A 243 -1.06 18.21 -8.50
N LYS A 244 -1.42 16.93 -8.57
CA LYS A 244 -2.77 16.42 -8.28
C LYS A 244 -2.83 15.73 -6.92
N GLU A 245 -4.01 15.70 -6.31
CA GLU A 245 -4.26 14.83 -5.17
C GLU A 245 -4.37 13.36 -5.64
N LEU A 246 -3.81 12.43 -4.86
CA LEU A 246 -3.76 11.02 -5.23
C LEU A 246 -5.16 10.41 -5.29
N SER A 247 -5.97 10.60 -4.25
CA SER A 247 -7.29 9.99 -4.13
C SER A 247 -8.35 10.97 -3.67
N LYS A 248 -9.56 10.82 -4.23
CA LYS A 248 -10.74 11.61 -3.84
C LYS A 248 -11.29 11.16 -2.48
N TYR A 249 -11.24 9.86 -2.21
CA TYR A 249 -11.69 9.23 -0.98
C TYR A 249 -10.63 8.29 -0.42
N TRP A 250 -10.39 8.37 0.88
CA TRP A 250 -9.46 7.52 1.61
C TRP A 250 -10.23 6.61 2.55
N LEU A 251 -10.15 5.30 2.34
CA LEU A 251 -10.91 4.33 3.12
C LEU A 251 -9.96 3.36 3.84
N HIS A 252 -10.15 3.23 5.15
CA HIS A 252 -9.33 2.36 5.97
C HIS A 252 -10.21 1.43 6.80
N ASN A 253 -9.92 0.12 6.72
CA ASN A 253 -10.50 -0.84 7.64
C ASN A 253 -9.76 -0.82 8.98
N GLY A 254 -10.50 -1.00 10.08
CA GLY A 254 -9.94 -1.09 11.42
C GLY A 254 -9.15 -2.37 11.67
N PHE A 255 -8.38 -2.40 12.74
CA PHE A 255 -7.64 -3.58 13.19
C PHE A 255 -8.57 -4.71 13.65
N ILE A 256 -8.07 -5.95 13.60
CA ILE A 256 -8.62 -7.04 14.38
C ILE A 256 -7.97 -6.99 15.76
N GLN A 257 -8.81 -7.19 16.78
CA GLN A 257 -8.38 -7.29 18.17
C GLN A 257 -8.64 -8.70 18.69
N ILE A 258 -7.68 -9.23 19.44
CA ILE A 258 -7.80 -10.48 20.18
C ILE A 258 -7.60 -10.14 21.66
N ASN A 259 -8.61 -10.41 22.50
CA ASN A 259 -8.59 -10.07 23.93
C ASN A 259 -8.30 -8.58 24.21
N ASN A 260 -8.88 -7.67 23.40
CA ASN A 260 -8.68 -6.22 23.44
C ASN A 260 -7.26 -5.73 23.05
N GLU A 261 -6.41 -6.60 22.54
CA GLU A 261 -5.11 -6.24 22.00
C GLU A 261 -5.12 -6.32 20.47
N LYS A 262 -4.38 -5.42 19.80
CA LYS A 262 -4.22 -5.46 18.35
C LYS A 262 -3.61 -6.81 17.96
N MET A 263 -4.26 -7.51 17.00
CA MET A 263 -3.65 -8.69 16.39
C MET A 263 -2.43 -8.27 15.56
N SER A 264 -1.27 -8.80 15.90
CA SER A 264 -0.03 -8.56 15.15
C SER A 264 0.95 -9.71 15.29
N LYS A 265 1.82 -9.88 14.28
CA LYS A 265 2.89 -10.91 14.33
C LYS A 265 3.91 -10.63 15.45
N SER A 266 4.19 -9.36 15.74
CA SER A 266 5.14 -8.96 16.79
C SER A 266 4.64 -9.32 18.20
N LEU A 267 3.33 -9.41 18.41
CA LEU A 267 2.71 -9.85 19.66
C LEU A 267 2.48 -11.36 19.71
N ASN A 268 2.88 -12.10 18.66
CA ASN A 268 2.68 -13.54 18.54
C ASN A 268 1.22 -14.01 18.76
N ASN A 269 0.25 -13.12 18.45
CA ASN A 269 -1.17 -13.37 18.56
C ASN A 269 -1.87 -13.37 17.18
N SER A 270 -1.11 -13.55 16.09
CA SER A 270 -1.65 -13.59 14.73
C SER A 270 -2.36 -14.91 14.47
N PHE A 271 -3.54 -14.83 13.84
CA PHE A 271 -4.31 -15.97 13.42
C PHE A 271 -4.35 -15.99 11.89
N PHE A 272 -3.84 -17.07 11.28
CA PHE A 272 -3.78 -17.20 9.82
C PHE A 272 -5.12 -17.64 9.24
N VAL A 273 -5.43 -17.14 8.03
CA VAL A 273 -6.68 -17.47 7.33
C VAL A 273 -6.79 -18.97 7.10
N LYS A 274 -5.71 -19.61 6.62
CA LYS A 274 -5.68 -21.05 6.37
C LYS A 274 -5.99 -21.91 7.60
N ASP A 275 -5.61 -21.44 8.80
CA ASP A 275 -5.88 -22.14 10.05
C ASP A 275 -7.32 -21.90 10.51
N ALA A 276 -7.82 -20.67 10.37
CA ALA A 276 -9.22 -20.36 10.61
C ALA A 276 -10.15 -21.19 9.73
N LEU A 277 -9.79 -21.41 8.46
CA LEU A 277 -10.59 -22.19 7.52
C LEU A 277 -10.59 -23.71 7.80
N LYS A 278 -9.61 -24.22 8.58
CA LYS A 278 -9.63 -25.61 9.06
C LYS A 278 -10.64 -25.83 10.18
N ASP A 279 -10.73 -24.85 11.09
CA ASP A 279 -11.54 -24.95 12.30
C ASP A 279 -12.96 -24.43 12.11
N TYR A 280 -13.15 -23.49 11.17
CA TYR A 280 -14.40 -22.80 10.89
C TYR A 280 -14.75 -22.83 9.42
N GLN A 281 -16.03 -22.91 9.11
CA GLN A 281 -16.47 -22.69 7.72
C GLN A 281 -16.23 -21.23 7.31
N ALA A 282 -15.94 -20.99 6.04
CA ALA A 282 -15.71 -19.64 5.50
C ALA A 282 -16.81 -18.63 5.87
N LYS A 283 -18.09 -19.10 5.95
CA LYS A 283 -19.24 -18.30 6.42
C LYS A 283 -19.11 -17.76 7.84
N CYS A 284 -18.33 -18.42 8.71
CA CYS A 284 -18.11 -17.96 10.07
C CYS A 284 -17.13 -16.76 10.12
N LEU A 285 -16.35 -16.56 9.09
CA LEU A 285 -15.42 -15.44 8.97
C LEU A 285 -16.12 -14.15 8.49
N ASP A 286 -17.39 -14.25 8.06
CA ASP A 286 -18.22 -13.09 7.70
C ASP A 286 -18.47 -12.17 8.91
N PHE A 287 -18.24 -12.65 10.14
CA PHE A 287 -18.37 -11.84 11.38
C PHE A 287 -17.11 -11.03 11.72
N ILE A 288 -16.09 -11.03 10.87
CA ILE A 288 -14.90 -10.18 11.04
C ILE A 288 -15.19 -8.70 10.66
N TYR A 289 -16.40 -8.39 10.29
CA TYR A 289 -16.87 -7.07 9.86
C TYR A 289 -17.23 -6.11 10.97
#